data_212d89b4a154f04b3b343a4aa9723f2f
#
_entry.id   212d89b4a154f04b3b343a4aa9723f2f
#
_cell.length_a   1.000
_cell.length_b   1.000
_cell.length_c   1.000
_cell.angle_alpha   90.00
_cell.angle_beta   90.00
_cell.angle_gamma   90.00
#
_symmetry.space_group_name_H-M   'P 1'
#
loop_
_entity.id
_entity.type
_entity.pdbx_description
1 polymer ?
#
loop_
_entity_poly.entity_id
_entity_poly.type
_entity_poly.pdbx_seq_one_letter_code
_entity_poly.pdbx_strand_id
1 'polypeptide(L)'
;MRMGDSSAKTQAGGPAQATHRVHVNPLTFRALSEALFKLSVREHITCSPRRLLTQVLTDPGNQIFNLSVNELEDICNADALIGTIRVNIRIDSSVNDRLREFREHAEAKLGRPVSVLEAIQACIYVITRN
;
A
#
# COMPACT_ATOMS: atom_id res chain seq x y z
N MET A 1 11.67 3.67 35.51
CA MET A 1 11.53 3.62 34.61
C MET A 1 11.34 3.69 33.91
N ARG A 2 11.15 3.80 33.84
CA ARG A 2 10.80 3.86 32.81
C ARG A 2 10.89 3.75 31.96
N MET A 3 10.89 3.80 31.79
CA MET A 3 10.77 3.81 30.70
C MET A 3 10.43 3.52 30.10
N GLY A 4 10.44 3.50 30.40
CA GLY A 4 9.94 3.24 29.50
C GLY A 4 9.43 3.34 29.26
N ASP A 5 9.29 3.61 29.39
CA ASP A 5 8.58 3.78 28.89
C ASP A 5 8.35 3.96 28.11
N SER A 6 8.63 3.97 27.97
CA SER A 6 8.26 4.20 27.00
C SER A 6 7.76 3.66 26.28
N SER A 7 7.98 3.29 25.98
CA SER A 7 7.24 2.58 25.15
C SER A 7 5.91 2.56 25.48
N ALA A 8 5.77 2.58 26.51
CA ALA A 8 4.50 2.48 26.83
C ALA A 8 3.66 3.47 26.26
N LYS A 9 3.99 4.54 26.03
CA LYS A 9 3.19 5.40 25.56
C LYS A 9 2.57 5.10 24.43
N THR A 10 3.10 4.46 23.82
CA THR A 10 2.46 4.16 22.67
C THR A 10 1.24 3.43 22.83
N GLN A 11 0.96 2.87 23.94
CA GLN A 11 -0.16 2.16 24.03
C GLN A 11 -1.28 2.81 24.55
N ALA A 12 -1.15 3.93 25.03
CA ALA A 12 -2.26 4.61 25.60
C ALA A 12 -3.35 4.86 24.59
N GLY A 13 -3.06 4.96 23.38
CA GLY A 13 -4.07 5.15 22.39
C GLY A 13 -4.41 3.86 21.70
N GLY A 14 -4.89 3.89 20.52
CA GLY A 14 -5.18 2.72 19.71
C GLY A 14 -3.91 2.07 19.20
N PRO A 15 -4.04 1.21 18.22
CA PRO A 15 -2.88 0.54 17.65
C PRO A 15 -1.88 1.51 17.08
N ALA A 16 -0.62 1.10 17.12
CA ALA A 16 0.42 1.89 16.49
C ALA A 16 0.17 2.00 14.99
N GLN A 17 0.61 3.10 14.41
CA GLN A 17 0.40 3.38 13.00
C GLN A 17 1.69 3.80 12.32
N ALA A 18 1.75 3.59 11.01
CA ALA A 18 2.83 4.05 10.16
C ALA A 18 2.27 4.99 9.12
N THR A 19 3.00 6.05 8.80
CA THR A 19 2.60 7.00 7.77
C THR A 19 3.58 6.95 6.62
N HIS A 20 3.06 6.80 5.40
CA HIS A 20 3.86 6.83 4.18
C HIS A 20 3.48 8.06 3.39
N ARG A 21 4.50 8.78 2.91
CA ARG A 21 4.31 9.94 2.06
C ARG A 21 4.93 9.63 0.71
N VAL A 22 4.12 9.64 -0.33
CA VAL A 22 4.60 9.37 -1.67
C VAL A 22 4.23 10.53 -2.59
N HIS A 23 4.98 10.68 -3.67
CA HIS A 23 4.74 11.74 -4.66
C HIS A 23 4.49 11.06 -5.99
N VAL A 24 3.32 11.31 -6.56
CA VAL A 24 2.85 10.61 -7.75
C VAL A 24 2.60 11.60 -8.89
N ASN A 25 2.65 11.10 -10.11
CA ASN A 25 2.29 11.89 -11.27
C ASN A 25 0.76 11.86 -11.48
N PRO A 26 0.22 12.72 -12.38
CA PRO A 26 -1.23 12.78 -12.59
C PRO A 26 -1.86 11.46 -13.02
N LEU A 27 -1.17 10.66 -13.84
CA LEU A 27 -1.72 9.38 -14.28
C LEU A 27 -1.82 8.40 -13.12
N THR A 28 -0.81 8.37 -12.26
CA THR A 28 -0.83 7.52 -11.07
C THR A 28 -1.90 7.97 -10.10
N PHE A 29 -2.05 9.29 -9.92
CA PHE A 29 -3.09 9.83 -9.05
C PHE A 29 -4.47 9.45 -9.56
N ARG A 30 -4.68 9.52 -10.87
CA ARG A 30 -5.93 9.10 -11.49
C ARG A 30 -6.19 7.62 -11.25
N ALA A 31 -5.17 6.78 -11.44
CA ALA A 31 -5.31 5.34 -11.20
C ALA A 31 -5.68 5.04 -9.75
N LEU A 32 -5.06 5.74 -8.80
CA LEU A 32 -5.42 5.62 -7.40
C LEU A 32 -6.89 6.01 -7.18
N SER A 33 -7.31 7.14 -7.73
CA SER A 33 -8.69 7.61 -7.58
C SER A 33 -9.70 6.63 -8.16
N GLU A 34 -9.38 6.05 -9.30
CA GLU A 34 -10.23 5.04 -9.93
C GLU A 34 -10.34 3.78 -9.06
N ALA A 35 -9.23 3.35 -8.47
CA ALA A 35 -9.25 2.21 -7.57
C ALA A 35 -10.11 2.48 -6.34
N LEU A 36 -9.98 3.69 -5.77
CA LEU A 36 -10.79 4.07 -4.62
C LEU A 36 -12.27 4.12 -4.96
N PHE A 37 -12.61 4.64 -6.14
CA PHE A 37 -13.98 4.67 -6.59
C PHE A 37 -14.54 3.26 -6.75
N LYS A 38 -13.79 2.38 -7.40
CA LYS A 38 -14.23 1.01 -7.63
C LYS A 38 -14.43 0.28 -6.31
N LEU A 39 -13.50 0.44 -5.38
CA LEU A 39 -13.59 -0.19 -4.07
C LEU A 39 -14.77 0.38 -3.28
N SER A 40 -15.00 1.69 -3.36
CA SER A 40 -16.11 2.35 -2.66
C SER A 40 -17.46 1.82 -3.13
N VAL A 41 -17.60 1.64 -4.44
CA VAL A 41 -18.85 1.11 -5.01
C VAL A 41 -19.06 -0.33 -4.54
N ARG A 42 -18.00 -1.12 -4.53
CA ARG A 42 -18.10 -2.53 -4.13
C ARG A 42 -18.44 -2.68 -2.65
N GLU A 43 -17.87 -1.82 -1.81
CA GLU A 43 -18.04 -1.92 -0.35
C GLU A 43 -19.22 -1.09 0.18
N HIS A 44 -19.78 -0.25 -0.66
CA HIS A 44 -20.86 0.67 -0.28
C HIS A 44 -20.43 1.65 0.81
N ILE A 45 -19.18 2.11 0.73
CA ILE A 45 -18.62 3.08 1.68
C ILE A 45 -17.54 3.86 0.96
N THR A 46 -17.40 5.14 1.27
CA THR A 46 -16.33 5.94 0.69
C THR A 46 -14.98 5.45 1.20
N CYS A 47 -14.13 4.99 0.29
CA CYS A 47 -12.84 4.41 0.65
C CYS A 47 -11.70 5.40 0.48
N SER A 48 -10.78 5.40 1.43
CA SER A 48 -9.56 6.19 1.39
C SER A 48 -8.38 5.31 0.94
N PRO A 49 -7.22 5.90 0.64
CA PRO A 49 -6.03 5.11 0.36
C PRO A 49 -5.67 4.12 1.47
N ARG A 50 -5.90 4.51 2.73
CA ARG A 50 -5.72 3.61 3.87
C ARG A 50 -6.57 2.35 3.71
N ARG A 51 -7.82 2.53 3.33
CA ARG A 51 -8.74 1.39 3.15
C ARG A 51 -8.27 0.50 2.00
N LEU A 52 -7.78 1.10 0.92
CA LEU A 52 -7.26 0.35 -0.21
C LEU A 52 -6.12 -0.59 0.23
N LEU A 53 -5.13 -0.05 0.91
CA LEU A 53 -4.00 -0.85 1.36
C LEU A 53 -4.44 -1.93 2.34
N THR A 54 -5.28 -1.58 3.30
CA THR A 54 -5.77 -2.53 4.28
C THR A 54 -6.50 -3.68 3.59
N GLN A 55 -7.39 -3.35 2.66
CA GLN A 55 -8.21 -4.35 1.99
C GLN A 55 -7.37 -5.32 1.16
N VAL A 56 -6.41 -4.79 0.40
CA VAL A 56 -5.60 -5.62 -0.48
C VAL A 56 -4.55 -6.43 0.29
N LEU A 57 -3.88 -5.78 1.25
CA LEU A 57 -2.77 -6.44 1.96
C LEU A 57 -3.23 -7.46 2.98
N THR A 58 -4.45 -7.34 3.48
CA THR A 58 -4.98 -8.30 4.46
C THR A 58 -6.04 -9.23 3.87
N ASP A 59 -6.19 -9.22 2.55
CA ASP A 59 -7.15 -10.11 1.89
C ASP A 59 -6.76 -11.58 2.10
N PRO A 60 -7.67 -12.42 2.60
CA PRO A 60 -7.36 -13.83 2.82
C PRO A 60 -6.94 -14.57 1.55
N GLY A 61 -7.37 -14.11 0.38
CA GLY A 61 -6.99 -14.71 -0.89
C GLY A 61 -5.57 -14.40 -1.31
N ASN A 62 -4.91 -13.43 -0.65
CA ASN A 62 -3.51 -13.06 -0.92
C ASN A 62 -3.23 -12.77 -2.40
N GLN A 63 -4.17 -12.15 -3.09
CA GLN A 63 -4.03 -11.92 -4.54
C GLN A 63 -2.77 -11.16 -4.90
N ILE A 64 -2.41 -10.16 -4.08
CA ILE A 64 -1.22 -9.34 -4.36
C ILE A 64 0.07 -10.17 -4.31
N PHE A 65 0.09 -11.22 -3.47
CA PHE A 65 1.27 -12.09 -3.37
C PHE A 65 1.33 -13.12 -4.50
N ASN A 66 0.26 -13.23 -5.29
CA ASN A 66 0.19 -14.17 -6.40
C ASN A 66 0.44 -13.51 -7.75
N LEU A 67 0.82 -12.23 -7.76
CA LEU A 67 1.15 -11.56 -9.01
C LEU A 67 2.38 -12.21 -9.63
N SER A 68 2.34 -12.40 -10.95
CA SER A 68 3.46 -13.01 -11.67
C SER A 68 4.63 -12.05 -11.79
N VAL A 69 5.81 -12.57 -12.13
CA VAL A 69 6.98 -11.73 -12.37
C VAL A 69 6.69 -10.71 -13.47
N ASN A 70 6.00 -11.13 -14.54
CA ASN A 70 5.68 -10.20 -15.63
C ASN A 70 4.74 -9.09 -15.16
N GLU A 71 3.74 -9.42 -14.35
CA GLU A 71 2.85 -8.40 -13.78
C GLU A 71 3.63 -7.46 -12.88
N LEU A 72 4.50 -7.98 -12.04
CA LEU A 72 5.30 -7.15 -11.14
C LEU A 72 6.25 -6.24 -11.92
N GLU A 73 6.83 -6.72 -13.02
CA GLU A 73 7.71 -5.89 -13.82
C GLU A 73 6.96 -4.73 -14.48
N ASP A 74 5.73 -4.97 -14.90
CA ASP A 74 4.92 -3.91 -15.49
C ASP A 74 4.47 -2.89 -14.44
N ILE A 75 4.16 -3.35 -13.23
CA ILE A 75 3.66 -2.51 -12.15
C ILE A 75 4.78 -1.73 -11.48
N CYS A 76 5.89 -2.41 -11.18
CA CYS A 76 6.95 -1.85 -10.35
C CYS A 76 7.95 -1.06 -11.19
N ASN A 77 7.49 0.08 -11.68
CA ASN A 77 8.32 0.99 -12.46
C ASN A 77 8.19 2.38 -11.85
N ALA A 78 9.07 2.70 -10.90
CA ALA A 78 8.99 3.95 -10.16
C ALA A 78 9.01 5.17 -11.07
N ASP A 79 9.79 5.15 -12.14
CA ASP A 79 9.90 6.28 -13.04
C ASP A 79 8.57 6.61 -13.73
N ALA A 80 7.73 5.60 -13.96
CA ALA A 80 6.43 5.81 -14.56
C ALA A 80 5.37 6.27 -13.57
N LEU A 81 5.68 6.27 -12.27
CA LEU A 81 4.72 6.55 -11.21
C LEU A 81 4.97 7.89 -10.51
N ILE A 82 6.22 8.30 -10.44
CA ILE A 82 6.63 9.42 -9.60
C ILE A 82 6.26 10.75 -10.20
N GLY A 83 5.94 11.71 -9.35
CA GLY A 83 5.60 13.08 -9.77
C GLY A 83 5.60 14.02 -8.59
N THR A 84 4.75 15.04 -8.63
CA THR A 84 4.74 16.09 -7.62
C THR A 84 3.48 16.09 -6.75
N ILE A 85 2.51 15.25 -7.03
CA ILE A 85 1.27 15.21 -6.24
C ILE A 85 1.53 14.39 -4.99
N ARG A 86 1.37 15.02 -3.83
CA ARG A 86 1.66 14.34 -2.55
C ARG A 86 0.45 13.55 -2.08
N VAL A 87 0.70 12.28 -1.71
CA VAL A 87 -0.30 11.43 -1.11
C VAL A 87 0.25 10.92 0.22
N ASN A 88 -0.48 11.13 1.30
CA ASN A 88 -0.11 10.64 2.63
C ASN A 88 -1.04 9.50 2.99
N ILE A 89 -0.48 8.39 3.42
CA ILE A 89 -1.26 7.21 3.79
C ILE A 89 -0.83 6.76 5.16
N ARG A 90 -1.79 6.72 6.11
CA ARG A 90 -1.53 6.24 7.46
C ARG A 90 -2.22 4.90 7.62
N ILE A 91 -1.46 3.86 7.94
CA ILE A 91 -1.98 2.51 8.09
C ILE A 91 -1.57 1.93 9.45
N ASP A 92 -2.34 0.96 9.91
CA ASP A 92 -2.03 0.28 11.16
C ASP A 92 -0.70 -0.48 11.02
N SER A 93 0.00 -0.69 12.13
CA SER A 93 1.30 -1.36 12.07
C SER A 93 1.19 -2.78 11.52
N SER A 94 0.09 -3.47 11.78
CA SER A 94 -0.10 -4.81 11.22
C SER A 94 -0.22 -4.78 9.70
N VAL A 95 -0.88 -3.76 9.15
CA VAL A 95 -0.97 -3.58 7.70
C VAL A 95 0.39 -3.19 7.14
N ASN A 96 1.12 -2.36 7.88
CA ASN A 96 2.48 -1.96 7.48
C ASN A 96 3.42 -3.16 7.44
N ASP A 97 3.26 -4.11 8.34
CA ASP A 97 4.04 -5.35 8.31
C ASP A 97 3.73 -6.16 7.05
N ARG A 98 2.47 -6.22 6.65
CA ARG A 98 2.08 -6.88 5.40
C ARG A 98 2.64 -6.15 4.19
N LEU A 99 2.67 -4.83 4.23
CA LEU A 99 3.26 -4.03 3.17
C LEU A 99 4.74 -4.37 3.01
N ARG A 100 5.46 -4.45 4.12
CA ARG A 100 6.86 -4.82 4.10
C ARG A 100 7.06 -6.24 3.56
N GLU A 101 6.24 -7.18 4.00
CA GLU A 101 6.30 -8.56 3.51
C GLU A 101 6.09 -8.62 2.01
N PHE A 102 5.13 -7.85 1.49
CA PHE A 102 4.89 -7.82 0.06
C PHE A 102 6.09 -7.26 -0.69
N ARG A 103 6.66 -6.17 -0.18
CA ARG A 103 7.84 -5.56 -0.83
C ARG A 103 8.99 -6.55 -0.89
N GLU A 104 9.25 -7.26 0.21
CA GLU A 104 10.31 -8.28 0.25
C GLU A 104 10.03 -9.41 -0.72
N HIS A 105 8.79 -9.84 -0.79
CA HIS A 105 8.36 -10.88 -1.72
C HIS A 105 8.58 -10.46 -3.18
N ALA A 106 8.17 -9.23 -3.51
CA ALA A 106 8.34 -8.69 -4.85
C ALA A 106 9.82 -8.49 -5.19
N GLU A 107 10.61 -8.02 -4.22
CA GLU A 107 12.05 -7.84 -4.40
C GLU A 107 12.73 -9.16 -4.73
N ALA A 108 12.34 -10.23 -4.04
CA ALA A 108 12.90 -11.56 -4.31
C ALA A 108 12.59 -12.02 -5.72
N LYS A 109 11.37 -11.74 -6.21
CA LYS A 109 10.98 -12.13 -7.56
C LYS A 109 11.65 -11.28 -8.65
N LEU A 110 11.83 -9.98 -8.38
CA LEU A 110 12.36 -9.06 -9.38
C LEU A 110 13.88 -8.93 -9.34
N GLY A 111 14.50 -9.30 -8.23
CA GLY A 111 15.94 -9.14 -8.06
C GLY A 111 16.39 -7.70 -7.88
N ARG A 112 15.51 -6.82 -7.41
CA ARG A 112 15.81 -5.41 -7.17
C ARG A 112 14.89 -4.83 -6.11
N PRO A 113 15.24 -3.68 -5.51
CA PRO A 113 14.39 -3.07 -4.48
C PRO A 113 13.03 -2.64 -5.04
N VAL A 114 12.01 -2.75 -4.19
CA VAL A 114 10.65 -2.33 -4.51
C VAL A 114 10.24 -1.26 -3.50
N SER A 115 9.89 -0.08 -3.98
CA SER A 115 9.53 1.05 -3.13
C SER A 115 8.10 0.92 -2.61
N VAL A 116 7.78 1.75 -1.61
CA VAL A 116 6.39 1.84 -1.12
C VAL A 116 5.46 2.28 -2.24
N LEU A 117 5.89 3.23 -3.07
CA LEU A 117 5.06 3.70 -4.19
C LEU A 117 4.74 2.56 -5.16
N GLU A 118 5.72 1.74 -5.48
CA GLU A 118 5.51 0.59 -6.36
C GLU A 118 4.56 -0.43 -5.72
N ALA A 119 4.66 -0.63 -4.41
CA ALA A 119 3.74 -1.51 -3.70
C ALA A 119 2.31 -0.95 -3.70
N ILE A 120 2.15 0.36 -3.58
CA ILE A 120 0.85 1.01 -3.69
C ILE A 120 0.26 0.79 -5.08
N GLN A 121 1.09 0.91 -6.12
CA GLN A 121 0.64 0.65 -7.48
C GLN A 121 0.17 -0.79 -7.65
N ALA A 122 0.83 -1.74 -6.98
CA ALA A 122 0.38 -3.14 -7.01
C ALA A 122 -1.01 -3.28 -6.36
N CYS A 123 -1.27 -2.56 -5.27
CA CYS A 123 -2.59 -2.56 -4.65
C CYS A 123 -3.65 -2.00 -5.60
N ILE A 124 -3.33 -0.90 -6.28
CA ILE A 124 -4.21 -0.30 -7.28
C ILE A 124 -4.53 -1.32 -8.38
N TYR A 125 -3.51 -2.00 -8.87
CA TYR A 125 -3.65 -2.99 -9.93
C TYR A 125 -4.60 -4.12 -9.53
N VAL A 126 -4.44 -4.67 -8.32
CA VAL A 126 -5.29 -5.76 -7.84
C VAL A 126 -6.77 -5.36 -7.84
N ILE A 127 -7.06 -4.13 -7.44
CA ILE A 127 -8.45 -3.66 -7.40
C ILE A 127 -8.98 -3.35 -8.79
N THR A 128 -8.17 -2.74 -9.65
CA THR A 128 -8.66 -2.28 -10.94
C THR A 128 -8.75 -3.37 -11.98
N ARG A 129 -8.00 -4.47 -11.82
CA ARG A 129 -8.08 -5.57 -12.79
C ARG A 129 -9.32 -6.44 -12.59
N ASN A 130 -9.95 -6.37 -11.43
CA ASN A 130 -11.12 -7.21 -11.13
C ASN A 130 -12.42 -6.61 -11.62
#